data_c25442dc44218a718a4a24a4ab1b4294
#
_entry.id   c25442dc44218a718a4a24a4ab1b4294
#
_cell.length_a   1.000
_cell.length_b   1.000
_cell.length_c   1.000
_cell.angle_alpha   90.00
_cell.angle_beta   90.00
_cell.angle_gamma   90.00
#
_symmetry.space_group_name_H-M   'P 1'
#
loop_
_entity.id
_entity.type
_entity.pdbx_description
1 polymer ?
#
loop_
_entity_poly.entity_id
_entity_poly.type
_entity_poly.pdbx_seq_one_letter_code
_entity_poly.pdbx_strand_id
1 'polypeptide(L)'
;MIRTNLELANGHKIASTTKSLVSLSENNLNIKGIPITLPFGSYTPPKIYYINNIIYVTTTDLDAQKVYLFFSNGTPVSGFPVYGTSAADLTNADADKALELTVQSESNGMLIYEIN
;
A
#
# COMPACT_ATOMS: atom_id res chain seq x y z
N MET A 1 10.16 11.77 -10.85
CA MET A 1 9.52 11.57 -10.47
C MET A 1 8.46 12.12 -10.61
N ILE A 2 7.69 12.15 -10.42
CA ILE A 2 6.68 12.62 -10.65
C ILE A 2 6.06 13.08 -9.72
N ARG A 3 5.65 13.81 -9.36
CA ARG A 3 5.14 14.20 -8.48
C ARG A 3 4.36 15.01 -8.74
N THR A 4 3.67 15.31 -8.61
CA THR A 4 2.93 16.04 -8.90
C THR A 4 2.35 16.32 -8.01
N ASN A 5 2.09 16.39 -7.38
CA ASN A 5 1.63 16.59 -6.49
C ASN A 5 1.89 15.56 -6.03
N LEU A 6 2.59 15.15 -6.34
CA LEU A 6 2.87 14.12 -6.10
C LEU A 6 3.86 14.14 -5.37
N GLU A 7 4.04 13.84 -4.64
CA GLU A 7 4.90 13.75 -3.95
C GLU A 7 5.55 12.74 -4.07
N LEU A 8 6.27 12.52 -4.10
CA LEU A 8 6.80 11.55 -4.31
C LEU A 8 7.84 11.45 -3.76
N ALA A 9 8.42 11.13 -3.63
CA ALA A 9 9.24 10.86 -3.33
C ALA A 9 9.44 10.60 -2.34
N ASN A 10 9.80 10.43 -1.71
CA ASN A 10 9.81 10.06 -0.70
C ASN A 10 8.68 10.22 -0.35
N GLY A 11 8.10 9.66 -0.54
CA GLY A 11 7.02 9.72 -0.20
C GLY A 11 6.24 10.43 -1.01
N HIS A 12 6.46 10.79 -1.99
CA HIS A 12 5.73 11.48 -2.70
C HIS A 12 4.78 10.83 -3.37
N LYS A 13 3.77 11.30 -3.67
CA LYS A 13 2.79 10.82 -4.31
C LYS A 13 2.98 11.04 -5.70
N ILE A 14 2.53 10.23 -6.55
CA ILE A 14 2.53 10.41 -7.93
C ILE A 14 1.19 10.89 -8.27
N ALA A 15 1.01 12.13 -8.15
CA ALA A 15 -0.25 12.72 -8.22
C ALA A 15 -1.08 12.48 -9.44
N SER A 16 -0.86 13.11 -10.50
CA SER A 16 -1.79 12.98 -11.60
C SER A 16 -1.71 11.62 -12.27
N THR A 17 -0.61 10.94 -12.16
CA THR A 17 -0.53 9.62 -12.74
C THR A 17 -1.17 8.59 -11.84
N THR A 18 -1.48 8.94 -10.62
CA THR A 18 -2.12 8.02 -9.71
C THR A 18 -3.41 7.49 -10.26
N LYS A 19 -4.20 8.35 -10.86
CA LYS A 19 -5.45 7.93 -11.35
C LYS A 19 -5.35 6.89 -12.43
N SER A 20 -4.37 6.95 -13.29
CA SER A 20 -4.23 5.94 -14.31
C SER A 20 -3.35 4.80 -13.87
N LEU A 21 -2.64 4.94 -12.75
CA LEU A 21 -1.77 3.89 -12.28
C LEU A 21 -2.52 2.89 -11.42
N VAL A 22 -3.34 3.36 -10.52
CA VAL A 22 -4.03 2.49 -9.57
C VAL A 22 -5.46 2.94 -9.40
N SER A 23 -6.38 2.01 -9.40
CA SER A 23 -7.77 2.30 -9.07
C SER A 23 -8.33 1.17 -8.24
N LEU A 24 -9.31 1.47 -7.44
CA LEU A 24 -10.00 0.47 -6.65
C LEU A 24 -11.47 0.76 -6.68
N SER A 25 -12.25 -0.20 -7.14
CA SER A 25 -13.69 -0.08 -7.21
C SER A 25 -14.25 -1.29 -6.49
N GLU A 26 -14.88 -1.06 -5.35
CA GLU A 26 -15.37 -2.13 -4.48
C GLU A 26 -14.20 -3.04 -4.12
N ASN A 27 -14.15 -4.25 -4.67
CA ASN A 27 -13.07 -5.17 -4.38
C ASN A 27 -12.20 -5.43 -5.60
N ASN A 28 -12.30 -4.60 -6.61
CA ASN A 28 -11.51 -4.78 -7.82
C ASN A 28 -10.40 -3.76 -7.86
N LEU A 29 -9.19 -4.21 -7.60
CA LEU A 29 -8.01 -3.36 -7.60
C LEU A 29 -7.34 -3.49 -8.97
N ASN A 30 -6.97 -2.35 -9.54
CA ASN A 30 -6.30 -2.37 -10.83
C ASN A 30 -4.99 -1.62 -10.68
N ILE A 31 -3.89 -2.28 -11.02
CA ILE A 31 -2.58 -1.67 -10.96
C ILE A 31 -1.99 -1.70 -12.34
N LYS A 32 -1.85 -0.53 -12.96
CA LYS A 32 -1.24 -0.41 -14.28
C LYS A 32 -1.91 -1.34 -15.30
N GLY A 33 -3.23 -1.43 -15.23
CA GLY A 33 -3.96 -2.29 -16.14
C GLY A 33 -4.07 -3.73 -15.72
N ILE A 34 -3.47 -4.11 -14.61
CA ILE A 34 -3.52 -5.48 -14.11
C ILE A 34 -4.65 -5.60 -13.12
N PRO A 35 -5.67 -6.41 -13.40
CA PRO A 35 -6.80 -6.53 -12.48
C PRO A 35 -6.49 -7.51 -11.37
N ILE A 36 -6.85 -7.15 -10.16
CA ILE A 36 -6.69 -7.99 -8.99
C ILE A 36 -8.03 -8.02 -8.28
N THR A 37 -8.62 -9.19 -8.15
CA THR A 37 -9.88 -9.33 -7.45
C THR A 37 -9.61 -9.69 -6.01
N LEU A 38 -9.98 -8.78 -5.11
CA LEU A 38 -9.80 -9.00 -3.68
C LEU A 38 -11.08 -9.59 -3.11
N PRO A 39 -11.03 -10.16 -1.92
CA PRO A 39 -12.26 -10.61 -1.26
C PRO A 39 -13.19 -9.43 -1.02
N PHE A 40 -14.47 -9.67 -0.90
CA PHE A 40 -15.40 -8.59 -0.59
C PHE A 40 -15.09 -8.05 0.79
N GLY A 41 -15.17 -6.74 0.93
CA GLY A 41 -14.88 -6.10 2.18
C GLY A 41 -15.00 -4.59 2.04
N SER A 42 -14.53 -3.87 3.05
CA SER A 42 -14.55 -2.41 3.06
C SER A 42 -13.11 -1.93 2.99
N TYR A 43 -12.68 -1.48 1.84
CA TYR A 43 -11.28 -1.17 1.61
C TYR A 43 -10.98 0.31 1.78
N THR A 44 -9.83 0.61 2.38
CA THR A 44 -9.33 1.99 2.41
C THR A 44 -8.87 2.35 1.01
N PRO A 45 -8.85 3.64 0.68
CA PRO A 45 -8.32 4.03 -0.62
C PRO A 45 -6.89 3.55 -0.78
N PRO A 46 -6.52 3.08 -1.95
CA PRO A 46 -5.17 2.55 -2.12
C PRO A 46 -4.13 3.66 -2.03
N LYS A 47 -3.01 3.34 -1.41
CA LYS A 47 -1.90 4.26 -1.31
C LYS A 47 -0.75 3.73 -2.13
N ILE A 48 -0.03 4.62 -2.77
CA ILE A 48 1.07 4.28 -3.65
C ILE A 48 2.35 4.83 -3.05
N TYR A 49 3.36 3.99 -2.95
CA TYR A 49 4.65 4.40 -2.42
C TYR A 49 5.74 4.06 -3.43
N TYR A 50 6.67 4.99 -3.62
CA TYR A 50 7.80 4.76 -4.49
C TYR A 50 9.05 4.83 -3.61
N ILE A 51 9.64 3.68 -3.34
CA ILE A 51 10.76 3.58 -2.43
C ILE A 51 11.80 2.67 -3.04
N ASN A 52 13.05 3.14 -3.11
CA ASN A 52 14.17 2.37 -3.65
C ASN A 52 13.88 1.88 -5.07
N ASN A 53 13.25 2.74 -5.87
CA ASN A 53 12.94 2.46 -7.27
C ASN A 53 11.89 1.36 -7.44
N ILE A 54 11.14 1.06 -6.40
CA ILE A 54 10.07 0.08 -6.46
C ILE A 54 8.76 0.76 -6.09
N ILE A 55 7.73 0.47 -6.84
CA ILE A 55 6.39 1.01 -6.57
C ILE A 55 5.60 -0.02 -5.79
N TYR A 56 5.09 0.40 -4.66
CA TYR A 56 4.26 -0.45 -3.80
C TYR A 56 2.86 0.12 -3.73
N VAL A 57 1.87 -0.76 -3.63
CA VAL A 57 0.47 -0.36 -3.50
C VAL A 57 -0.10 -1.07 -2.28
N THR A 58 -0.75 -0.32 -1.38
CA THR A 58 -1.33 -0.93 -0.20
C THR A 58 -2.78 -0.49 -0.04
N THR A 59 -3.62 -1.39 0.42
CA THR A 59 -4.99 -1.10 0.80
C THR A 59 -5.35 -2.05 1.94
N THR A 60 -6.26 -1.63 2.80
CA THR A 60 -6.66 -2.42 3.95
C THR A 60 -8.14 -2.73 3.88
N ASP A 61 -8.47 -3.99 4.11
CA ASP A 61 -9.85 -4.42 4.26
C ASP A 61 -10.22 -4.22 5.73
N LEU A 62 -11.03 -3.22 6.01
CA LEU A 62 -11.40 -2.88 7.37
C LEU A 62 -12.34 -3.90 7.99
N ASP A 63 -13.11 -4.60 7.17
CA ASP A 63 -14.02 -5.62 7.67
C ASP A 63 -13.25 -6.86 8.12
N ALA A 64 -12.32 -7.31 7.32
CA ALA A 64 -11.55 -8.49 7.66
C ALA A 64 -10.30 -8.15 8.46
N GLN A 65 -9.97 -6.86 8.56
CA GLN A 65 -8.80 -6.39 9.30
C GLN A 65 -7.52 -6.96 8.70
N LYS A 66 -7.40 -6.83 7.38
CA LYS A 66 -6.25 -7.35 6.65
C LYS A 66 -5.66 -6.28 5.76
N VAL A 67 -4.36 -6.10 5.87
CA VAL A 67 -3.62 -5.15 5.07
C VAL A 67 -2.99 -5.88 3.92
N TYR A 68 -3.23 -5.39 2.71
CA TYR A 68 -2.64 -5.95 1.50
C TYR A 68 -1.53 -5.03 1.01
N LEU A 69 -0.49 -5.62 0.47
CA LEU A 69 0.63 -4.87 -0.10
C LEU A 69 1.06 -5.57 -1.37
N PHE A 70 1.11 -4.82 -2.46
CA PHE A 70 1.44 -5.37 -3.77
C PHE A 70 2.59 -4.61 -4.40
N PHE A 71 3.36 -5.30 -5.22
CA PHE A 71 4.28 -4.65 -6.14
C PHE A 71 3.49 -4.11 -7.33
N SER A 72 4.09 -3.22 -8.08
CA SER A 72 3.37 -2.59 -9.20
C SER A 72 3.01 -3.57 -10.32
N ASN A 73 3.62 -4.74 -10.33
CA ASN A 73 3.24 -5.76 -11.33
C ASN A 73 2.08 -6.62 -10.86
N GLY A 74 1.47 -6.29 -9.72
CA GLY A 74 0.32 -7.02 -9.21
C GLY A 74 0.66 -8.19 -8.31
N THR A 75 1.91 -8.45 -8.07
CA THR A 75 2.32 -9.56 -7.22
C THR A 75 2.25 -9.16 -5.76
N PRO A 76 1.63 -9.95 -4.90
CA PRO A 76 1.62 -9.63 -3.48
C PRO A 76 3.03 -9.69 -2.91
N VAL A 77 3.34 -8.78 -2.01
CA VAL A 77 4.60 -8.85 -1.29
C VAL A 77 4.53 -10.02 -0.33
N SER A 78 5.63 -10.74 -0.21
CA SER A 78 5.68 -11.94 0.60
C SER A 78 5.22 -11.68 2.02
N GLY A 79 4.39 -12.56 2.54
CA GLY A 79 3.88 -12.44 3.90
C GLY A 79 2.58 -11.70 4.04
N PHE A 80 2.11 -11.06 2.99
CA PHE A 80 0.85 -10.32 3.05
C PHE A 80 -0.29 -11.16 2.51
N PRO A 81 -1.50 -10.92 3.00
CA PRO A 81 -1.91 -9.83 3.90
C PRO A 81 -1.57 -10.09 5.35
N VAL A 82 -1.50 -9.01 6.12
CA VAL A 82 -1.23 -9.07 7.54
C VAL A 82 -2.35 -8.34 8.29
N TYR A 83 -2.42 -8.55 9.59
CA TYR A 83 -3.46 -7.94 10.40
C TYR A 83 -3.24 -6.43 10.53
N GLY A 84 -4.32 -5.68 10.48
CA GLY A 84 -4.30 -4.25 10.74
C GLY A 84 -5.70 -3.67 10.64
N THR A 85 -5.94 -2.58 11.34
CA THR A 85 -7.27 -2.00 11.45
C THR A 85 -7.37 -0.59 10.87
N SER A 86 -6.36 -0.15 10.15
CA SER A 86 -6.37 1.16 9.55
C SER A 86 -5.62 1.11 8.23
N ALA A 87 -5.66 2.22 7.50
CA ALA A 87 -4.78 2.35 6.36
C ALA A 87 -3.34 2.28 6.86
N ALA A 88 -2.46 1.71 6.04
CA ALA A 88 -1.08 1.49 6.45
C ALA A 88 -0.16 2.53 5.83
N ASP A 89 0.96 2.76 6.48
CA ASP A 89 2.01 3.62 5.94
C ASP A 89 3.26 2.77 5.73
N LEU A 90 3.93 3.03 4.63
CA LEU A 90 5.14 2.31 4.29
C LEU A 90 6.30 3.29 4.34
N THR A 91 7.33 2.98 5.08
CA THR A 91 8.47 3.87 5.21
C THR A 91 9.77 3.10 5.10
N ASN A 92 10.84 3.85 4.83
CA ASN A 92 12.18 3.32 4.85
C ASN A 92 12.93 4.14 5.88
N ALA A 93 12.60 3.89 7.14
CA ALA A 93 13.06 4.76 8.20
C ALA A 93 14.49 4.52 8.61
N ASP A 94 15.02 3.35 8.32
CA ASP A 94 16.35 3.00 8.75
C ASP A 94 17.38 3.16 7.68
N ALA A 95 18.60 3.40 8.07
CA ALA A 95 19.68 3.47 7.11
C ALA A 95 20.00 2.12 6.51
N ASP A 96 19.54 1.04 7.10
CA ASP A 96 19.86 -0.28 6.59
C ASP A 96 18.94 -0.70 5.44
N LYS A 97 18.05 0.20 5.03
CA LYS A 97 17.20 -0.03 3.89
C LYS A 97 16.09 -1.03 4.08
N ALA A 98 15.82 -1.43 5.29
CA ALA A 98 14.66 -2.26 5.54
C ALA A 98 13.42 -1.41 5.46
N LEU A 99 12.39 -1.91 4.81
CA LEU A 99 11.13 -1.22 4.75
C LEU A 99 10.28 -1.61 5.93
N GLU A 100 9.48 -0.66 6.40
CA GLU A 100 8.59 -0.91 7.51
C GLU A 100 7.19 -0.47 7.15
N LEU A 101 6.23 -1.32 7.44
CA LEU A 101 4.83 -1.00 7.25
C LEU A 101 4.22 -0.80 8.63
N THR A 102 3.61 0.35 8.85
CA THR A 102 3.03 0.71 10.13
C THR A 102 1.53 0.79 9.99
N VAL A 103 0.81 0.17 10.91
CA VAL A 103 -0.64 0.12 10.86
C VAL A 103 -1.16 0.05 12.29
N GLN A 104 -2.39 0.49 12.50
CA GLN A 104 -2.98 0.44 13.83
C GLN A 104 -3.54 -0.94 14.13
N SER A 105 -3.62 -1.24 15.41
CA SER A 105 -4.29 -2.45 15.89
C SER A 105 -5.55 -2.04 16.63
N GLU A 106 -6.32 -3.03 17.05
CA GLU A 106 -7.60 -2.77 17.67
C GLU A 106 -7.55 -1.99 18.95
N SER A 107 -6.52 -2.12 19.71
CA SER A 107 -6.46 -1.48 21.02
C SER A 107 -5.75 -0.15 20.97
N ASN A 108 -5.86 0.55 19.87
CA ASN A 108 -5.17 1.80 19.69
C ASN A 108 -3.66 1.61 19.71
N GLY A 109 -3.22 0.40 19.52
CA GLY A 109 -1.81 0.13 19.42
C GLY A 109 -1.31 0.37 18.00
N MET A 110 -0.04 0.15 17.83
CA MET A 110 0.58 0.33 16.54
C MET A 110 1.39 -0.91 16.23
N LEU A 111 1.23 -1.41 15.02
CA LEU A 111 1.99 -2.58 14.58
C LEU A 111 2.99 -2.15 13.54
N ILE A 112 4.17 -2.72 13.61
CA ILE A 112 5.22 -2.43 12.64
C ILE A 112 5.66 -3.75 12.04
N TYR A 113 5.50 -3.88 10.74
CA TYR A 113 5.93 -5.08 10.03
C TYR A 113 7.16 -4.75 9.21
N GLU A 114 8.19 -5.56 9.34
CA GLU A 114 9.41 -5.35 8.58
C GLU A 114 9.31 -6.14 7.27
N ILE A 115 9.66 -5.50 6.17
CA ILE A 115 9.57 -6.10 4.85
C ILE A 115 10.96 -6.29 4.30
N ASN A 116 11.31 -7.50 3.97
CA ASN A 116 12.64 -7.77 3.44
C ASN A 116 12.65 -7.94 1.94
#